data_8a689c1b1c46defd39ced02bde475b74
#
_entry.id   8a689c1b1c46defd39ced02bde475b74
#
_cell.length_a   1.000
_cell.length_b   1.000
_cell.length_c   1.000
_cell.angle_alpha   90.00
_cell.angle_beta   90.00
_cell.angle_gamma   90.00
#
_symmetry.space_group_name_H-M   'P 1'
#
loop_
_entity.id
_entity.type
_entity.pdbx_description
1 polymer ?
#
loop_
_entity_poly.entity_id
_entity_poly.type
_entity_poly.pdbx_seq_one_letter_code
_entity_poly.pdbx_strand_id
1 'polypeptide(L)'
;MKNFKIIKKYFQVTKANKKITLLLIIASLLTNGPYMFTSLLFSLSINYLAKKETDMVIVTISIYFMLKTASKIFKIVSYNIEKRLYNDVYRKLHDEIVGKLEIIDLKYFNTHSKGEILNIVNQDIKILAEFGTWLSNAILLFISFLISIIILARISIGLMVLGIIVNSVVIYILNIYNEKYEVLTKEGKLKADEEMQFYSELLTGLKDIKIFNILDNLRLKYKELNESYIVVHNKQINNQIISNIISPSITM
;
A
#
# COMPACT_ATOMS: atom_id res chain seq x y z
N MET A 1 14.84 10.91 8.18
CA MET A 1 15.93 11.01 7.20
C MET A 1 16.02 9.84 6.20
N LYS A 2 15.68 8.60 6.55
CA LYS A 2 15.73 7.42 5.65
C LYS A 2 14.78 7.57 4.45
N ASN A 3 13.55 8.02 4.68
CA ASN A 3 12.52 8.17 3.63
C ASN A 3 12.88 9.20 2.54
N PHE A 4 13.59 10.28 2.90
CA PHE A 4 14.00 11.30 1.93
C PHE A 4 15.06 10.78 0.94
N LYS A 5 15.94 9.86 1.39
CA LYS A 5 16.91 9.20 0.51
C LYS A 5 16.24 8.26 -0.51
N ILE A 6 15.18 7.56 -0.08
CA ILE A 6 14.39 6.67 -0.95
C ILE A 6 13.69 7.48 -2.04
N ILE A 7 13.02 8.57 -1.66
CA ILE A 7 12.36 9.49 -2.59
C ILE A 7 13.37 10.06 -3.59
N LYS A 8 14.53 10.53 -3.12
CA LYS A 8 15.58 11.06 -3.98
C LYS A 8 16.11 10.02 -4.97
N LYS A 9 16.33 8.78 -4.52
CA LYS A 9 16.79 7.68 -5.36
C LYS A 9 15.74 7.29 -6.39
N TYR A 10 14.47 7.20 -6.00
CA TYR A 10 13.36 6.96 -6.93
C TYR A 10 13.33 8.03 -8.05
N PHE A 11 13.40 9.31 -7.69
CA PHE A 11 13.43 10.38 -8.69
C PHE A 11 14.68 10.36 -9.57
N GLN A 12 15.82 9.89 -9.09
CA GLN A 12 17.02 9.70 -9.92
C GLN A 12 16.84 8.59 -10.94
N VAL A 13 16.30 7.45 -10.53
CA VAL A 13 16.01 6.29 -11.40
C VAL A 13 14.91 6.61 -12.40
N THR A 14 13.89 7.37 -12.00
CA THR A 14 12.73 7.74 -12.83
C THR A 14 12.96 8.99 -13.68
N LYS A 15 14.11 9.67 -13.58
CA LYS A 15 14.41 10.89 -14.38
C LYS A 15 14.11 10.71 -15.88
N ALA A 16 14.33 9.52 -16.42
CA ALA A 16 14.00 9.18 -17.80
C ALA A 16 12.49 9.00 -18.07
N ASN A 17 11.66 8.79 -17.01
CA ASN A 17 10.24 8.41 -17.14
C ASN A 17 9.28 9.47 -16.63
N LYS A 18 9.72 10.75 -16.56
CA LYS A 18 8.87 11.87 -16.12
C LYS A 18 7.54 11.96 -16.88
N LYS A 19 7.57 11.66 -18.20
CA LYS A 19 6.36 11.64 -19.03
C LYS A 19 5.36 10.57 -18.58
N ILE A 20 5.85 9.37 -18.24
CA ILE A 20 4.99 8.26 -17.78
C ILE A 20 4.39 8.58 -16.42
N THR A 21 5.18 9.17 -15.50
CA THR A 21 4.67 9.60 -14.18
C THR A 21 3.61 10.69 -14.32
N LEU A 22 3.81 11.65 -15.20
CA LEU A 22 2.82 12.70 -15.48
C LEU A 22 1.54 12.11 -16.09
N LEU A 23 1.67 11.21 -17.07
CA LEU A 23 0.54 10.48 -17.65
C LEU A 23 -0.22 9.67 -16.61
N LEU A 24 0.49 9.04 -15.66
CA LEU A 24 -0.13 8.33 -14.56
C LEU A 24 -0.97 9.25 -13.68
N ILE A 25 -0.44 10.42 -13.30
CA ILE A 25 -1.19 11.42 -12.52
C ILE A 25 -2.44 11.88 -13.25
N ILE A 26 -2.32 12.18 -14.55
CA ILE A 26 -3.47 12.58 -15.38
C ILE A 26 -4.50 11.46 -15.47
N ALA A 27 -4.07 10.23 -15.78
CA ALA A 27 -4.97 9.08 -15.89
C ALA A 27 -5.68 8.78 -14.56
N SER A 28 -4.98 8.95 -13.46
CA SER A 28 -5.53 8.76 -12.12
C SER A 28 -6.52 9.88 -11.74
N LEU A 29 -6.26 11.12 -12.14
CA LEU A 29 -7.22 12.23 -12.00
C LEU A 29 -8.50 11.98 -12.83
N LEU A 30 -8.37 11.48 -14.05
CA LEU A 30 -9.51 11.11 -14.89
C LEU A 30 -10.30 9.92 -14.32
N THR A 31 -9.64 9.03 -13.58
CA THR A 31 -10.28 7.90 -12.92
C THR A 31 -11.08 8.35 -11.68
N ASN A 32 -10.46 9.17 -10.82
CA ASN A 32 -11.03 9.54 -9.53
C ASN A 32 -11.84 10.85 -9.57
N GLY A 33 -11.54 11.76 -10.52
CA GLY A 33 -12.26 13.02 -10.68
C GLY A 33 -13.78 12.85 -10.79
N PRO A 34 -14.30 11.95 -11.65
CA PRO A 34 -15.73 11.71 -11.75
C PRO A 34 -16.36 11.23 -10.44
N TYR A 35 -15.65 10.45 -9.62
CA TYR A 35 -16.16 10.01 -8.32
C TYR A 35 -16.45 11.17 -7.35
N MET A 36 -15.71 12.27 -7.42
CA MET A 36 -15.92 13.43 -6.57
C MET A 36 -17.25 14.11 -6.86
N PHE A 37 -17.75 14.01 -8.09
CA PHE A 37 -19.02 14.58 -8.49
C PHE A 37 -20.22 13.65 -8.27
N THR A 38 -20.00 12.39 -7.98
CA THR A 38 -21.10 11.42 -7.80
C THR A 38 -22.00 11.76 -6.60
N SER A 39 -21.43 12.25 -5.51
CA SER A 39 -22.19 12.67 -4.33
C SER A 39 -23.05 13.89 -4.61
N LEU A 40 -22.52 14.85 -5.38
CA LEU A 40 -23.28 16.04 -5.80
C LEU A 40 -24.43 15.66 -6.73
N LEU A 41 -24.20 14.78 -7.71
CA LEU A 41 -25.25 14.30 -8.60
C LEU A 41 -26.34 13.53 -7.85
N PHE A 42 -25.95 12.74 -6.85
CA PHE A 42 -26.90 12.03 -6.02
C PHE A 42 -27.75 12.99 -5.18
N SER A 43 -27.14 14.01 -4.57
CA SER A 43 -27.85 15.08 -3.87
C SER A 43 -28.82 15.84 -4.77
N LEU A 44 -28.39 16.18 -6.01
CA LEU A 44 -29.26 16.82 -7.01
C LEU A 44 -30.44 15.94 -7.39
N SER A 45 -30.22 14.62 -7.55
CA SER A 45 -31.29 13.66 -7.85
C SER A 45 -32.36 13.63 -6.75
N ILE A 46 -31.94 13.66 -5.47
CA ILE A 46 -32.86 13.72 -4.34
C ILE A 46 -33.68 15.04 -4.34
N ASN A 47 -33.01 16.16 -4.63
CA ASN A 47 -33.67 17.46 -4.72
C ASN A 47 -34.74 17.53 -5.82
N TYR A 48 -34.42 16.98 -7.02
CA TYR A 48 -35.38 16.90 -8.12
C TYR A 48 -36.52 15.94 -7.81
N LEU A 49 -36.24 14.83 -7.12
CA LEU A 49 -37.28 13.91 -6.66
C LEU A 49 -38.25 14.57 -5.70
N ALA A 50 -37.73 15.35 -4.75
CA ALA A 50 -38.57 16.11 -3.78
C ALA A 50 -39.46 17.16 -4.48
N LYS A 51 -38.99 17.73 -5.59
CA LYS A 51 -39.76 18.67 -6.42
C LYS A 51 -40.70 17.97 -7.41
N LYS A 52 -40.73 16.62 -7.46
CA LYS A 52 -41.50 15.81 -8.42
C LYS A 52 -41.11 16.03 -9.89
N GLU A 53 -39.89 16.50 -10.14
CA GLU A 53 -39.36 16.73 -11.49
C GLU A 53 -38.72 15.42 -12.02
N THR A 54 -39.53 14.45 -12.40
CA THR A 54 -39.11 13.08 -12.79
C THR A 54 -38.11 13.06 -13.95
N ASP A 55 -38.25 13.94 -14.93
CA ASP A 55 -37.33 13.99 -16.07
C ASP A 55 -35.92 14.38 -15.66
N MET A 56 -35.78 15.35 -14.75
CA MET A 56 -34.47 15.77 -14.20
C MET A 56 -33.85 14.69 -13.31
N VAL A 57 -34.65 13.89 -12.64
CA VAL A 57 -34.14 12.73 -11.87
C VAL A 57 -33.54 11.70 -12.84
N ILE A 58 -34.20 11.37 -13.93
CA ILE A 58 -33.68 10.42 -14.93
C ILE A 58 -32.38 10.93 -15.53
N VAL A 59 -32.30 12.22 -15.88
CA VAL A 59 -31.09 12.83 -16.45
C VAL A 59 -29.93 12.76 -15.46
N THR A 60 -30.13 13.18 -14.20
CA THR A 60 -29.06 13.16 -13.18
C THR A 60 -28.54 11.78 -12.85
N ILE A 61 -29.44 10.78 -12.77
CA ILE A 61 -29.08 9.38 -12.56
C ILE A 61 -28.35 8.83 -13.79
N SER A 62 -28.77 9.16 -14.99
CA SER A 62 -28.08 8.73 -16.23
C SER A 62 -26.66 9.29 -16.29
N ILE A 63 -26.46 10.57 -15.98
CA ILE A 63 -25.14 11.19 -15.89
C ILE A 63 -24.27 10.51 -14.83
N TYR A 64 -24.85 10.18 -13.65
CA TYR A 64 -24.16 9.45 -12.60
C TYR A 64 -23.61 8.11 -13.10
N PHE A 65 -24.45 7.29 -13.74
CA PHE A 65 -24.01 6.00 -14.28
C PHE A 65 -22.98 6.15 -15.39
N MET A 66 -23.14 7.16 -16.26
CA MET A 66 -22.20 7.45 -17.34
C MET A 66 -20.81 7.82 -16.79
N LEU A 67 -20.74 8.70 -15.80
CA LEU A 67 -19.48 9.09 -15.13
C LEU A 67 -18.84 7.90 -14.41
N LYS A 68 -19.66 7.08 -13.73
CA LYS A 68 -19.17 5.90 -13.01
C LYS A 68 -18.60 4.84 -13.99
N THR A 69 -19.22 4.66 -15.15
CA THR A 69 -18.73 3.76 -16.18
C THR A 69 -17.46 4.28 -16.83
N ALA A 70 -17.41 5.58 -17.17
CA ALA A 70 -16.23 6.24 -17.69
C ALA A 70 -15.03 6.12 -16.75
N SER A 71 -15.23 6.31 -15.44
CA SER A 71 -14.18 6.12 -14.42
C SER A 71 -13.60 4.71 -14.45
N LYS A 72 -14.42 3.68 -14.61
CA LYS A 72 -13.94 2.29 -14.73
C LYS A 72 -13.08 2.07 -15.97
N ILE A 73 -13.45 2.67 -17.10
CA ILE A 73 -12.66 2.61 -18.35
C ILE A 73 -11.30 3.30 -18.15
N PHE A 74 -11.31 4.51 -17.58
CA PHE A 74 -10.06 5.23 -17.26
C PHE A 74 -9.18 4.48 -16.27
N LYS A 75 -9.78 3.71 -15.33
CA LYS A 75 -9.03 2.88 -14.39
C LYS A 75 -8.21 1.79 -15.11
N ILE A 76 -8.73 1.21 -16.18
CA ILE A 76 -7.98 0.23 -16.99
C ILE A 76 -6.78 0.89 -17.66
N VAL A 77 -6.94 2.12 -18.17
CA VAL A 77 -5.84 2.88 -18.78
C VAL A 77 -4.79 3.23 -17.72
N SER A 78 -5.23 3.72 -16.56
CA SER A 78 -4.35 4.03 -15.42
C SER A 78 -3.54 2.81 -15.00
N TYR A 79 -4.19 1.65 -14.84
CA TYR A 79 -3.53 0.40 -14.47
C TYR A 79 -2.46 -0.04 -15.49
N ASN A 80 -2.71 0.12 -16.78
CA ASN A 80 -1.72 -0.17 -17.81
C ASN A 80 -0.51 0.77 -17.75
N ILE A 81 -0.72 2.04 -17.41
CA ILE A 81 0.36 3.02 -17.23
C ILE A 81 1.17 2.69 -15.96
N GLU A 82 0.49 2.34 -14.86
CA GLU A 82 1.12 1.90 -13.61
C GLU A 82 2.01 0.68 -13.83
N LYS A 83 1.50 -0.33 -14.54
CA LYS A 83 2.24 -1.53 -14.89
C LYS A 83 3.50 -1.23 -15.71
N ARG A 84 3.40 -0.31 -16.69
CA ARG A 84 4.56 0.12 -17.49
C ARG A 84 5.59 0.82 -16.63
N LEU A 85 5.15 1.75 -15.77
CA LEU A 85 6.05 2.48 -14.87
C LEU A 85 6.75 1.53 -13.90
N TYR A 86 6.00 0.61 -13.29
CA TYR A 86 6.54 -0.43 -12.42
C TYR A 86 7.61 -1.26 -13.14
N ASN A 87 7.30 -1.79 -14.32
CA ASN A 87 8.21 -2.64 -15.07
C ASN A 87 9.50 -1.90 -15.50
N ASP A 88 9.38 -0.62 -15.90
CA ASP A 88 10.53 0.19 -16.30
C ASP A 88 11.46 0.49 -15.11
N VAL A 89 10.89 0.80 -13.94
CA VAL A 89 11.67 1.04 -12.72
C VAL A 89 12.29 -0.26 -12.23
N TYR A 90 11.52 -1.35 -12.22
CA TYR A 90 11.98 -2.66 -11.81
C TYR A 90 13.19 -3.12 -12.64
N ARG A 91 13.09 -3.03 -13.99
CA ARG A 91 14.21 -3.40 -14.88
C ARG A 91 15.45 -2.56 -14.61
N LYS A 92 15.32 -1.23 -14.54
CA LYS A 92 16.46 -0.34 -14.28
C LYS A 92 17.15 -0.61 -12.95
N LEU A 93 16.37 -0.85 -11.90
CA LEU A 93 16.92 -1.19 -10.59
C LEU A 93 17.63 -2.55 -10.61
N HIS A 94 17.04 -3.52 -11.32
CA HIS A 94 17.63 -4.84 -11.48
C HIS A 94 18.95 -4.78 -12.25
N ASP A 95 18.99 -4.06 -13.37
CA ASP A 95 20.20 -3.85 -14.16
C ASP A 95 21.28 -3.11 -13.35
N GLU A 96 20.90 -2.09 -12.55
CA GLU A 96 21.83 -1.38 -11.67
C GLU A 96 22.44 -2.31 -10.61
N ILE A 97 21.66 -3.23 -10.06
CA ILE A 97 22.15 -4.18 -9.05
C ILE A 97 23.04 -5.23 -9.68
N VAL A 98 22.66 -5.80 -10.83
CA VAL A 98 23.47 -6.77 -11.55
C VAL A 98 24.82 -6.15 -11.91
N GLY A 99 24.83 -4.94 -12.48
CA GLY A 99 26.07 -4.23 -12.78
C GLY A 99 26.93 -3.90 -11.55
N LYS A 100 26.31 -3.71 -10.37
CA LYS A 100 27.05 -3.56 -9.11
C LYS A 100 27.63 -4.87 -8.59
N LEU A 101 26.90 -5.98 -8.75
CA LEU A 101 27.37 -7.30 -8.34
C LEU A 101 28.62 -7.74 -9.15
N GLU A 102 28.76 -7.28 -10.40
CA GLU A 102 29.96 -7.54 -11.24
C GLU A 102 31.21 -6.82 -10.71
N ILE A 103 31.05 -5.69 -10.02
CA ILE A 103 32.17 -4.83 -9.58
C ILE A 103 32.42 -4.97 -8.07
N ILE A 104 31.53 -5.61 -7.33
CA ILE A 104 31.65 -5.78 -5.88
C ILE A 104 32.82 -6.71 -5.52
N ASP A 105 33.60 -6.28 -4.51
CA ASP A 105 34.69 -7.07 -3.96
C ASP A 105 34.18 -8.37 -3.32
N LEU A 106 34.88 -9.48 -3.53
CA LEU A 106 34.60 -10.78 -2.88
C LEU A 106 34.54 -10.68 -1.36
N LYS A 107 35.22 -9.71 -0.77
CA LYS A 107 35.15 -9.41 0.67
C LYS A 107 33.74 -9.04 1.13
N TYR A 108 32.93 -8.42 0.28
CA TYR A 108 31.53 -8.08 0.58
C TYR A 108 30.68 -9.34 0.77
N PHE A 109 30.89 -10.37 -0.06
CA PHE A 109 30.17 -11.64 0.04
C PHE A 109 30.56 -12.44 1.30
N ASN A 110 31.73 -12.18 1.88
CA ASN A 110 32.14 -12.80 3.13
C ASN A 110 31.50 -12.12 4.36
N THR A 111 31.06 -10.87 4.23
CA THR A 111 30.45 -10.10 5.33
C THR A 111 28.93 -10.05 5.27
N HIS A 112 28.32 -10.36 4.12
CA HIS A 112 26.87 -10.35 3.94
C HIS A 112 26.38 -11.73 3.51
N SER A 113 25.30 -12.20 4.10
CA SER A 113 24.73 -13.50 3.76
C SER A 113 24.13 -13.49 2.34
N LYS A 114 24.19 -14.64 1.66
CA LYS A 114 23.51 -14.81 0.36
C LYS A 114 22.03 -14.47 0.44
N GLY A 115 21.38 -14.80 1.56
CA GLY A 115 19.97 -14.49 1.82
C GLY A 115 19.70 -12.99 1.87
N GLU A 116 20.58 -12.19 2.48
CA GLU A 116 20.47 -10.73 2.52
C GLU A 116 20.53 -10.12 1.13
N ILE A 117 21.47 -10.56 0.29
CA ILE A 117 21.61 -10.10 -1.10
C ILE A 117 20.36 -10.49 -1.92
N LEU A 118 19.88 -11.72 -1.78
CA LEU A 118 18.67 -12.18 -2.46
C LEU A 118 17.43 -11.39 -1.99
N ASN A 119 17.34 -11.01 -0.72
CA ASN A 119 16.27 -10.19 -0.20
C ASN A 119 16.26 -8.79 -0.83
N ILE A 120 17.44 -8.16 -0.97
CA ILE A 120 17.59 -6.86 -1.66
C ILE A 120 17.10 -6.98 -3.11
N VAL A 121 17.51 -8.01 -3.83
CA VAL A 121 17.15 -8.21 -5.24
C VAL A 121 15.65 -8.48 -5.40
N ASN A 122 15.06 -9.29 -4.53
CA ASN A 122 13.66 -9.73 -4.70
C ASN A 122 12.64 -8.83 -4.02
N GLN A 123 12.92 -8.28 -2.84
CA GLN A 123 11.96 -7.50 -2.06
C GLN A 123 12.19 -6.00 -2.15
N ASP A 124 13.41 -5.52 -1.94
CA ASP A 124 13.67 -4.08 -1.89
C ASP A 124 13.47 -3.43 -3.26
N ILE A 125 13.87 -4.09 -4.35
CA ILE A 125 13.60 -3.63 -5.72
C ILE A 125 12.11 -3.51 -5.97
N LYS A 126 11.33 -4.51 -5.55
CA LYS A 126 9.87 -4.53 -5.72
C LYS A 126 9.22 -3.35 -5.01
N ILE A 127 9.58 -3.12 -3.75
CA ILE A 127 9.07 -1.99 -2.94
C ILE A 127 9.40 -0.65 -3.61
N LEU A 128 10.64 -0.49 -4.11
CA LEU A 128 11.04 0.72 -4.82
C LEU A 128 10.29 0.90 -6.15
N ALA A 129 10.02 -0.17 -6.87
CA ALA A 129 9.25 -0.10 -8.11
C ALA A 129 7.77 0.26 -7.87
N GLU A 130 7.17 -0.23 -6.78
CA GLU A 130 5.81 0.09 -6.36
C GLU A 130 5.66 1.53 -5.83
N PHE A 131 6.77 2.16 -5.42
CA PHE A 131 6.76 3.52 -4.85
C PHE A 131 6.12 4.57 -5.78
N GLY A 132 6.25 4.42 -7.09
CA GLY A 132 5.65 5.33 -8.08
C GLY A 132 4.12 5.31 -8.04
N THR A 133 3.53 4.14 -7.94
CA THR A 133 2.09 3.96 -7.79
C THR A 133 1.60 4.54 -6.47
N TRP A 134 2.34 4.26 -5.38
CA TRP A 134 2.03 4.82 -4.06
C TRP A 134 2.08 6.35 -4.06
N LEU A 135 3.10 6.95 -4.65
CA LEU A 135 3.25 8.41 -4.75
C LEU A 135 2.10 9.04 -5.54
N SER A 136 1.70 8.41 -6.67
CA SER A 136 0.58 8.89 -7.48
C SER A 136 -0.73 8.86 -6.69
N ASN A 137 -0.99 7.79 -5.96
CA ASN A 137 -2.16 7.67 -5.10
C ASN A 137 -2.16 8.72 -3.98
N ALA A 138 -1.01 8.98 -3.35
CA ALA A 138 -0.88 10.01 -2.32
C ALA A 138 -1.19 11.42 -2.86
N ILE A 139 -0.69 11.75 -4.06
CA ILE A 139 -1.00 13.03 -4.74
C ILE A 139 -2.50 13.16 -5.02
N LEU A 140 -3.13 12.08 -5.49
CA LEU A 140 -4.56 12.06 -5.76
C LEU A 140 -5.39 12.27 -4.49
N LEU A 141 -5.07 11.57 -3.42
CA LEU A 141 -5.74 11.74 -2.12
C LEU A 141 -5.62 13.18 -1.63
N PHE A 142 -4.44 13.79 -1.79
CA PHE A 142 -4.25 15.19 -1.42
C PHE A 142 -5.10 16.15 -2.26
N ILE A 143 -5.15 15.96 -3.58
CA ILE A 143 -5.99 16.77 -4.48
C ILE A 143 -7.47 16.57 -4.14
N SER A 144 -7.92 15.33 -3.91
CA SER A 144 -9.28 15.00 -3.51
C SER A 144 -9.67 15.71 -2.20
N PHE A 145 -8.78 15.70 -1.23
CA PHE A 145 -8.96 16.38 0.05
C PHE A 145 -9.14 17.90 -0.14
N LEU A 146 -8.30 18.54 -0.96
CA LEU A 146 -8.44 19.99 -1.24
C LEU A 146 -9.77 20.31 -1.93
N ILE A 147 -10.18 19.50 -2.90
CA ILE A 147 -11.46 19.69 -3.60
C ILE A 147 -12.63 19.53 -2.62
N SER A 148 -12.59 18.52 -1.76
CA SER A 148 -13.63 18.28 -0.75
C SER A 148 -13.76 19.46 0.24
N ILE A 149 -12.63 20.03 0.68
CA ILE A 149 -12.64 21.25 1.52
C ILE A 149 -13.32 22.41 0.80
N ILE A 150 -13.00 22.65 -0.48
CA ILE A 150 -13.59 23.74 -1.27
C ILE A 150 -15.12 23.54 -1.40
N ILE A 151 -15.55 22.33 -1.67
CA ILE A 151 -16.98 22.00 -1.79
C ILE A 151 -17.69 22.23 -0.46
N LEU A 152 -17.16 21.72 0.64
CA LEU A 152 -17.75 21.90 1.97
C LEU A 152 -17.79 23.37 2.39
N ALA A 153 -16.74 24.15 2.08
CA ALA A 153 -16.71 25.59 2.36
C ALA A 153 -17.81 26.37 1.61
N ARG A 154 -18.15 25.92 0.38
CA ARG A 154 -19.24 26.52 -0.41
C ARG A 154 -20.63 26.20 0.16
N ILE A 155 -20.80 25.06 0.83
CA ILE A 155 -22.07 24.66 1.43
C ILE A 155 -22.21 25.33 2.81
N SER A 156 -21.21 25.16 3.68
CA SER A 156 -21.19 25.74 5.02
C SER A 156 -19.76 25.71 5.59
N ILE A 157 -19.30 26.85 6.07
CA ILE A 157 -18.00 26.96 6.78
C ILE A 157 -17.96 26.07 8.02
N GLY A 158 -19.09 25.97 8.74
CA GLY A 158 -19.21 25.08 9.92
C GLY A 158 -18.99 23.61 9.58
N LEU A 159 -19.57 23.12 8.48
CA LEU A 159 -19.35 21.74 8.00
C LEU A 159 -17.91 21.51 7.57
N MET A 160 -17.27 22.49 6.92
CA MET A 160 -15.86 22.42 6.54
C MET A 160 -14.96 22.25 7.78
N VAL A 161 -15.13 23.11 8.80
CA VAL A 161 -14.35 23.04 10.04
C VAL A 161 -14.58 21.71 10.76
N LEU A 162 -15.81 21.26 10.86
CA LEU A 162 -16.17 19.98 11.46
C LEU A 162 -15.50 18.82 10.72
N GLY A 163 -15.54 18.83 9.37
CA GLY A 163 -14.87 17.83 8.54
C GLY A 163 -13.35 17.79 8.74
N ILE A 164 -12.69 18.95 8.86
CA ILE A 164 -11.25 19.02 9.14
C ILE A 164 -10.94 18.44 10.53
N ILE A 165 -11.73 18.78 11.55
CA ILE A 165 -11.55 18.27 12.93
C ILE A 165 -11.69 16.74 12.94
N VAL A 166 -12.79 16.21 12.37
CA VAL A 166 -13.05 14.77 12.33
C VAL A 166 -11.90 14.03 11.60
N ASN A 167 -11.50 14.51 10.42
CA ASN A 167 -10.39 13.88 9.69
C ASN A 167 -9.06 13.92 10.47
N SER A 168 -8.78 15.04 11.17
CA SER A 168 -7.57 15.16 12.00
C SER A 168 -7.57 14.14 13.14
N VAL A 169 -8.70 13.95 13.81
CA VAL A 169 -8.86 12.95 14.87
C VAL A 169 -8.67 11.53 14.32
N VAL A 170 -9.27 11.23 13.16
CA VAL A 170 -9.12 9.91 12.53
C VAL A 170 -7.67 9.64 12.14
N ILE A 171 -6.98 10.62 11.54
CA ILE A 171 -5.55 10.49 11.20
C ILE A 171 -4.70 10.26 12.46
N TYR A 172 -4.98 10.97 13.54
CA TYR A 172 -4.29 10.78 14.83
C TYR A 172 -4.46 9.36 15.37
N ILE A 173 -5.71 8.85 15.37
CA ILE A 173 -5.99 7.48 15.79
C ILE A 173 -5.27 6.46 14.89
N LEU A 174 -5.32 6.64 13.55
CA LEU A 174 -4.62 5.76 12.61
C LEU A 174 -3.12 5.73 12.83
N ASN A 175 -2.49 6.86 13.16
CA ASN A 175 -1.05 6.89 13.44
C ASN A 175 -0.70 6.02 14.65
N ILE A 176 -1.50 6.05 15.73
CA ILE A 176 -1.30 5.19 16.90
C ILE A 176 -1.37 3.69 16.51
N TYR A 177 -2.37 3.32 15.70
CA TYR A 177 -2.50 1.94 15.23
C TYR A 177 -1.39 1.52 14.28
N ASN A 178 -0.92 2.43 13.41
CA ASN A 178 0.18 2.16 12.49
C ASN A 178 1.52 1.97 13.22
N GLU A 179 1.81 2.78 14.23
CA GLU A 179 3.01 2.60 15.08
C GLU A 179 2.98 1.24 15.78
N LYS A 180 1.83 0.88 16.37
CA LYS A 180 1.65 -0.43 17.00
C LYS A 180 1.79 -1.58 15.99
N TYR A 181 1.25 -1.42 14.78
CA TYR A 181 1.38 -2.39 13.71
C TYR A 181 2.83 -2.59 13.28
N GLU A 182 3.63 -1.51 13.20
CA GLU A 182 5.06 -1.58 12.87
C GLU A 182 5.84 -2.37 13.91
N VAL A 183 5.58 -2.15 15.20
CA VAL A 183 6.22 -2.89 16.31
C VAL A 183 5.85 -4.38 16.22
N LEU A 184 4.56 -4.69 16.09
CA LEU A 184 4.08 -6.08 15.97
C LEU A 184 4.62 -6.77 14.73
N THR A 185 4.82 -6.03 13.62
CA THR A 185 5.41 -6.58 12.39
C THR A 185 6.87 -6.95 12.58
N LYS A 186 7.64 -6.14 13.30
CA LYS A 186 9.04 -6.46 13.64
C LYS A 186 9.12 -7.68 14.54
N GLU A 187 8.27 -7.74 15.57
CA GLU A 187 8.19 -8.88 16.49
C GLU A 187 7.78 -10.16 15.75
N GLY A 188 6.74 -10.09 14.89
CA GLY A 188 6.29 -11.21 14.08
C GLY A 188 7.37 -11.72 13.12
N LYS A 189 8.16 -10.81 12.52
CA LYS A 189 9.29 -11.18 11.67
C LYS A 189 10.36 -11.94 12.46
N LEU A 190 10.71 -11.48 13.65
CA LEU A 190 11.67 -12.18 14.52
C LEU A 190 11.20 -13.59 14.84
N LYS A 191 9.91 -13.76 15.17
CA LYS A 191 9.34 -15.08 15.47
C LYS A 191 9.29 -16.00 14.25
N ALA A 192 9.01 -15.46 13.07
CA ALA A 192 9.08 -16.20 11.82
C ALA A 192 10.52 -16.61 11.46
N ASP A 193 11.51 -15.77 11.74
CA ASP A 193 12.92 -16.06 11.52
C ASP A 193 13.40 -17.17 12.48
N GLU A 194 12.97 -17.15 13.76
CA GLU A 194 13.24 -18.22 14.75
C GLU A 194 12.65 -19.57 14.29
N GLU A 195 11.41 -19.57 13.79
CA GLU A 195 10.77 -20.77 13.25
C GLU A 195 11.49 -21.28 11.99
N MET A 196 11.88 -20.39 11.08
CA MET A 196 12.61 -20.75 9.86
C MET A 196 14.00 -21.31 10.18
N GLN A 197 14.69 -20.76 11.17
CA GLN A 197 15.96 -21.29 11.65
C GLN A 197 15.79 -22.73 12.20
N PHE A 198 14.75 -22.95 13.00
CA PHE A 198 14.43 -24.29 13.53
C PHE A 198 14.18 -25.29 12.39
N TYR A 199 13.44 -24.93 11.34
CA TYR A 199 13.27 -25.79 10.17
C TYR A 199 14.57 -26.08 9.44
N SER A 200 15.44 -25.08 9.29
CA SER A 200 16.75 -25.26 8.66
C SER A 200 17.62 -26.23 9.44
N GLU A 201 17.66 -26.11 10.76
CA GLU A 201 18.38 -27.04 11.65
C GLU A 201 17.80 -28.45 11.58
N LEU A 202 16.47 -28.59 11.56
CA LEU A 202 15.76 -29.86 11.47
C LEU A 202 16.06 -30.56 10.15
N LEU A 203 16.04 -29.84 9.02
CA LEU A 203 16.37 -30.39 7.70
C LEU A 203 17.82 -30.82 7.60
N THR A 204 18.74 -30.03 8.16
CA THR A 204 20.17 -30.35 8.16
C THR A 204 20.49 -31.57 9.01
N GLY A 205 19.85 -31.69 10.19
CA GLY A 205 20.04 -32.79 11.13
C GLY A 205 19.10 -33.98 10.92
N LEU A 206 18.34 -34.04 9.84
CA LEU A 206 17.26 -35.04 9.65
C LEU A 206 17.74 -36.49 9.79
N LYS A 207 18.97 -36.78 9.34
CA LYS A 207 19.58 -38.12 9.46
C LYS A 207 19.82 -38.48 10.91
N ASP A 208 20.37 -37.56 11.69
CA ASP A 208 20.73 -37.77 13.09
C ASP A 208 19.45 -37.87 13.95
N ILE A 209 18.47 -37.05 13.67
CA ILE A 209 17.15 -37.05 14.30
C ILE A 209 16.49 -38.43 14.17
N LYS A 210 16.58 -39.04 12.97
CA LYS A 210 16.04 -40.41 12.74
C LYS A 210 16.83 -41.48 13.44
N ILE A 211 18.17 -41.34 13.51
CA ILE A 211 19.04 -42.32 14.18
C ILE A 211 18.80 -42.31 15.71
N PHE A 212 18.72 -41.10 16.29
CA PHE A 212 18.57 -40.94 17.74
C PHE A 212 17.10 -40.96 18.23
N ASN A 213 16.13 -41.00 17.31
CA ASN A 213 14.70 -41.03 17.60
C ASN A 213 14.22 -39.90 18.52
N ILE A 214 14.71 -38.66 18.31
CA ILE A 214 14.43 -37.50 19.15
C ILE A 214 13.26 -36.62 18.62
N LEU A 215 12.42 -37.20 17.76
CA LEU A 215 11.32 -36.48 17.08
C LEU A 215 10.31 -35.86 18.06
N ASP A 216 10.01 -36.52 19.18
CA ASP A 216 9.00 -36.05 20.14
C ASP A 216 9.44 -34.75 20.84
N ASN A 217 10.72 -34.67 21.24
CA ASN A 217 11.26 -33.44 21.83
C ASN A 217 11.30 -32.29 20.87
N LEU A 218 11.63 -32.54 19.60
CA LEU A 218 11.60 -31.54 18.55
C LEU A 218 10.18 -31.05 18.24
N ARG A 219 9.20 -31.93 18.31
CA ARG A 219 7.78 -31.61 18.14
C ARG A 219 7.26 -30.67 19.25
N LEU A 220 7.69 -30.86 20.48
CA LEU A 220 7.37 -29.94 21.57
C LEU A 220 7.97 -28.54 21.32
N LYS A 221 9.26 -28.48 20.99
CA LYS A 221 9.93 -27.20 20.66
C LYS A 221 9.27 -26.48 19.49
N TYR A 222 8.92 -27.22 18.43
CA TYR A 222 8.17 -26.66 17.30
C TYR A 222 6.83 -26.06 17.74
N LYS A 223 6.09 -26.78 18.59
CA LYS A 223 4.79 -26.30 19.08
C LYS A 223 4.93 -24.98 19.84
N GLU A 224 5.93 -24.83 20.69
CA GLU A 224 6.20 -23.59 21.43
C GLU A 224 6.53 -22.42 20.47
N LEU A 225 7.39 -22.64 19.48
CA LEU A 225 7.76 -21.62 18.48
C LEU A 225 6.54 -21.19 17.68
N ASN A 226 5.76 -22.15 17.19
CA ASN A 226 4.57 -21.89 16.40
C ASN A 226 3.49 -21.15 17.22
N GLU A 227 3.25 -21.56 18.47
CA GLU A 227 2.31 -20.85 19.36
C GLU A 227 2.75 -19.42 19.62
N SER A 228 4.06 -19.18 19.83
CA SER A 228 4.60 -17.84 20.02
C SER A 228 4.39 -16.97 18.79
N TYR A 229 4.60 -17.50 17.58
CA TYR A 229 4.34 -16.81 16.32
C TYR A 229 2.84 -16.49 16.14
N ILE A 230 1.97 -17.47 16.38
CA ILE A 230 0.51 -17.31 16.24
C ILE A 230 -0.02 -16.21 17.17
N VAL A 231 0.48 -16.12 18.40
CA VAL A 231 0.08 -15.05 19.34
C VAL A 231 0.39 -13.66 18.78
N VAL A 232 1.60 -13.45 18.26
CA VAL A 232 2.00 -12.17 17.67
C VAL A 232 1.22 -11.89 16.38
N HIS A 233 1.05 -12.89 15.53
CA HIS A 233 0.31 -12.79 14.28
C HIS A 233 -1.17 -12.41 14.51
N ASN A 234 -1.82 -13.00 15.49
CA ASN A 234 -3.20 -12.65 15.88
C ASN A 234 -3.30 -11.20 16.37
N LYS A 235 -2.32 -10.72 17.15
CA LYS A 235 -2.26 -9.30 17.55
C LYS A 235 -2.10 -8.38 16.35
N GLN A 236 -1.28 -8.76 15.36
CA GLN A 236 -1.12 -8.05 14.10
C GLN A 236 -2.45 -7.96 13.33
N ILE A 237 -3.12 -9.10 13.12
CA ILE A 237 -4.40 -9.17 12.40
C ILE A 237 -5.44 -8.29 13.10
N ASN A 238 -5.59 -8.41 14.42
CA ASN A 238 -6.55 -7.60 15.17
C ASN A 238 -6.28 -6.11 15.03
N ASN A 239 -5.02 -5.69 15.10
CA ASN A 239 -4.65 -4.30 14.91
C ASN A 239 -4.94 -3.81 13.46
N GLN A 240 -4.70 -4.67 12.47
CA GLN A 240 -4.99 -4.39 11.07
C GLN A 240 -6.50 -4.30 10.78
N ILE A 241 -7.30 -5.17 11.39
CA ILE A 241 -8.78 -5.12 11.28
C ILE A 241 -9.29 -3.76 11.79
N ILE A 242 -8.83 -3.31 12.96
CA ILE A 242 -9.24 -2.02 13.51
C ILE A 242 -8.81 -0.88 12.58
N SER A 243 -7.57 -0.90 12.10
CA SER A 243 -7.07 0.09 11.13
C SER A 243 -7.90 0.10 9.84
N ASN A 244 -8.30 -1.06 9.33
CA ASN A 244 -9.11 -1.19 8.12
C ASN A 244 -10.56 -0.73 8.33
N ILE A 245 -11.11 -0.84 9.54
CA ILE A 245 -12.45 -0.34 9.86
C ILE A 245 -12.44 1.20 9.95
N ILE A 246 -11.37 1.78 10.49
CA ILE A 246 -11.26 3.23 10.66
C ILE A 246 -10.88 3.92 9.34
N SER A 247 -10.03 3.28 8.52
CA SER A 247 -9.52 3.86 7.26
C SER A 247 -10.60 4.26 6.24
N PRO A 248 -11.68 3.50 5.98
CA PRO A 248 -12.74 3.90 5.04
C PRO A 248 -13.49 5.16 5.48
N SER A 249 -13.48 5.48 6.77
CA SER A 249 -14.14 6.69 7.30
C SER A 249 -13.49 8.00 6.80
N ILE A 250 -12.27 7.90 6.24
CA ILE A 250 -11.54 9.05 5.64
C ILE A 250 -11.93 9.24 4.16
N THR A 251 -12.39 8.18 3.50
CA THR A 251 -12.64 8.17 2.05
C THR A 251 -14.11 8.39 1.69
N MET A 252 -14.99 8.53 2.66
CA MET A 252 -16.39 8.95 2.52
C MET A 252 -16.54 10.45 2.75
#